data_d012a88278212842727bdb178e02bc84
#
_entry.id   d012a88278212842727bdb178e02bc84
#
_cell.length_a   1.000
_cell.length_b   1.000
_cell.length_c   1.000
_cell.angle_alpha   90.00
_cell.angle_beta   90.00
_cell.angle_gamma   90.00
#
_symmetry.space_group_name_H-M   'P 1'
#
loop_
_entity.id
_entity.type
_entity.pdbx_description
1 polymer ?
#
loop_
_entity_poly.entity_id
_entity_poly.type
_entity_poly.pdbx_seq_one_letter_code
_entity_poly.pdbx_strand_id
1 'polypeptide(L)'
;ELDESSDFNPKIDHSAYAISKHFSEMEVWRASAEGLNTVIVNPGLIIGSGNWKESSGTLFMEFEKNDYTFSGGTSYVDVRDVAQISIELMEKNIFGERFILISENKKYQDVANFIKQKLGKQGVKLVPNGLLKTGVFLNSILGWLISPLKMVNKVNVQSVMEFNKIS
;
A
#
# COMPACT_ATOMS: atom_id res chain seq x y z
N GLU A 1 -4.54 -4.61 -13.56
CA GLU A 1 -3.39 -5.44 -13.22
C GLU A 1 -2.12 -4.62 -13.45
N LEU A 2 -1.21 -4.61 -12.49
CA LEU A 2 0.04 -3.83 -12.53
C LEU A 2 1.21 -4.81 -12.53
N ASP A 3 2.21 -4.51 -13.33
CA ASP A 3 3.46 -5.25 -13.46
C ASP A 3 4.67 -4.30 -13.57
N GLU A 4 5.86 -4.82 -13.74
CA GLU A 4 7.11 -4.04 -13.86
C GLU A 4 7.14 -3.15 -15.10
N SER A 5 6.31 -3.40 -16.12
CA SER A 5 6.18 -2.55 -17.31
C SER A 5 5.27 -1.35 -17.10
N SER A 6 4.55 -1.31 -15.97
CA SER A 6 3.58 -0.25 -15.69
C SER A 6 4.27 1.05 -15.33
N ASP A 7 3.97 2.11 -16.09
CA ASP A 7 4.53 3.44 -15.89
C ASP A 7 3.64 4.35 -15.05
N PHE A 8 4.27 5.33 -14.41
CA PHE A 8 3.58 6.39 -13.70
C PHE A 8 2.72 7.21 -14.68
N ASN A 9 1.42 7.26 -14.46
CA ASN A 9 0.50 8.00 -15.30
C ASN A 9 0.24 9.41 -14.73
N PRO A 10 0.82 10.48 -15.28
CA PRO A 10 0.66 11.84 -14.75
C PRO A 10 -0.75 12.43 -14.97
N LYS A 11 -1.62 11.73 -15.70
CA LYS A 11 -2.99 12.22 -16.02
C LYS A 11 -4.03 11.87 -14.97
N ILE A 12 -3.66 11.05 -13.98
CA ILE A 12 -4.56 10.69 -12.87
C ILE A 12 -4.08 11.32 -11.57
N ASP A 13 -5.02 11.52 -10.65
CA ASP A 13 -4.70 12.06 -9.33
C ASP A 13 -3.90 11.03 -8.51
N HIS A 14 -2.74 11.42 -8.04
CA HIS A 14 -1.88 10.62 -7.19
C HIS A 14 -1.79 11.21 -5.78
N SER A 15 -1.54 10.36 -4.78
CA SER A 15 -1.19 10.85 -3.44
C SER A 15 0.20 11.51 -3.46
N ALA A 16 0.44 12.46 -2.56
CA ALA A 16 1.76 13.09 -2.40
C ALA A 16 2.86 12.05 -2.15
N TYR A 17 2.51 10.96 -1.45
CA TYR A 17 3.41 9.82 -1.24
C TYR A 17 3.79 9.13 -2.57
N ALA A 18 2.81 8.81 -3.42
CA ALA A 18 3.08 8.16 -4.71
C ALA A 18 3.96 9.05 -5.61
N ILE A 19 3.68 10.35 -5.65
CA ILE A 19 4.49 11.34 -6.38
C ILE A 19 5.94 11.36 -5.86
N SER A 20 6.12 11.42 -4.55
CA SER A 20 7.45 11.40 -3.91
C SER A 20 8.23 10.13 -4.25
N LYS A 21 7.57 8.96 -4.21
CA LYS A 21 8.20 7.67 -4.56
C LYS A 21 8.60 7.61 -6.03
N HIS A 22 7.75 8.11 -6.93
CA HIS A 22 8.08 8.21 -8.36
C HIS A 22 9.33 9.07 -8.60
N PHE A 23 9.41 10.27 -8.02
CA PHE A 23 10.60 11.09 -8.18
C PHE A 23 11.86 10.46 -7.56
N SER A 24 11.72 9.77 -6.43
CA SER A 24 12.83 9.02 -5.84
C SER A 24 13.35 7.92 -6.77
N GLU A 25 12.44 7.19 -7.41
CA GLU A 25 12.80 6.16 -8.39
C GLU A 25 13.50 6.75 -9.62
N MET A 26 13.05 7.89 -10.11
CA MET A 26 13.71 8.59 -11.23
C MET A 26 15.15 8.98 -10.90
N GLU A 27 15.45 9.41 -9.65
CA GLU A 27 16.82 9.72 -9.24
C GLU A 27 17.71 8.46 -9.21
N VAL A 28 17.16 7.30 -8.85
CA VAL A 28 17.91 6.04 -8.93
C VAL A 28 18.20 5.67 -10.37
N TRP A 29 17.23 5.80 -11.29
CA TRP A 29 17.43 5.57 -12.71
C TRP A 29 18.47 6.52 -13.31
N ARG A 30 18.49 7.79 -12.90
CA ARG A 30 19.50 8.74 -13.31
C ARG A 30 20.90 8.29 -12.86
N ALA A 31 21.05 7.91 -11.58
CA ALA A 31 22.32 7.39 -11.07
C ALA A 31 22.78 6.11 -11.79
N SER A 32 21.83 5.23 -12.15
CA SER A 32 22.12 4.03 -12.94
C SER A 32 22.65 4.40 -14.33
N ALA A 33 22.04 5.37 -14.98
CA ALA A 33 22.52 5.87 -16.30
C ALA A 33 23.90 6.55 -16.22
N GLU A 34 24.27 7.08 -15.06
CA GLU A 34 25.60 7.63 -14.78
C GLU A 34 26.64 6.56 -14.41
N GLY A 35 26.26 5.26 -14.41
CA GLY A 35 27.16 4.11 -14.21
C GLY A 35 27.14 3.52 -12.79
N LEU A 36 26.22 3.95 -11.93
CA LEU A 36 26.04 3.31 -10.63
C LEU A 36 25.28 1.97 -10.79
N ASN A 37 25.81 0.90 -10.23
CA ASN A 37 25.11 -0.39 -10.17
C ASN A 37 23.92 -0.29 -9.23
N THR A 38 22.70 -0.28 -9.78
CA THR A 38 21.45 -0.14 -9.02
C THR A 38 20.48 -1.27 -9.34
N VAL A 39 19.68 -1.65 -8.37
CA VAL A 39 18.47 -2.47 -8.54
C VAL A 39 17.34 -1.84 -7.74
N ILE A 40 16.16 -1.81 -8.31
CA ILE A 40 14.98 -1.24 -7.66
C ILE A 40 14.04 -2.37 -7.26
N VAL A 41 13.62 -2.39 -5.99
CA VAL A 41 12.58 -3.28 -5.50
C VAL A 41 11.37 -2.46 -5.05
N ASN A 42 10.21 -2.77 -5.60
CA ASN A 42 8.92 -2.14 -5.30
C ASN A 42 8.03 -3.15 -4.57
N PRO A 43 8.17 -3.26 -3.24
CA PRO A 43 7.37 -4.20 -2.49
C PRO A 43 5.93 -3.74 -2.38
N GLY A 44 4.99 -4.69 -2.36
CA GLY A 44 3.64 -4.45 -1.89
C GLY A 44 3.61 -3.99 -0.43
N LEU A 45 2.50 -4.15 0.27
CA LEU A 45 2.43 -3.85 1.69
C LEU A 45 3.31 -4.83 2.47
N ILE A 46 4.43 -4.31 2.99
CA ILE A 46 5.39 -5.12 3.75
C ILE A 46 4.79 -5.46 5.12
N ILE A 47 4.73 -6.75 5.45
CA ILE A 47 4.26 -7.25 6.73
C ILE A 47 5.39 -8.00 7.46
N GLY A 48 5.38 -7.90 8.79
CA GLY A 48 6.36 -8.59 9.64
C GLY A 48 6.23 -8.16 11.09
N SER A 49 6.92 -8.90 11.98
CA SER A 49 7.03 -8.52 13.38
C SER A 49 7.99 -7.33 13.53
N GLY A 50 7.65 -6.37 14.39
CA GLY A 50 8.49 -5.20 14.61
C GLY A 50 7.73 -4.07 15.30
N ASN A 51 7.79 -2.87 14.75
CA ASN A 51 7.10 -1.72 15.31
C ASN A 51 5.60 -1.72 14.98
N TRP A 52 4.78 -2.17 15.93
CA TRP A 52 3.33 -2.23 15.81
C TRP A 52 2.63 -0.86 15.83
N LYS A 53 3.35 0.21 16.18
CA LYS A 53 2.79 1.56 16.31
C LYS A 53 2.98 2.42 15.05
N GLU A 54 3.70 1.93 14.06
CA GLU A 54 4.02 2.68 12.85
C GLU A 54 3.85 1.84 11.60
N SER A 55 3.67 2.52 10.46
CA SER A 55 3.61 1.91 9.13
C SER A 55 2.58 0.76 9.04
N SER A 56 2.93 -0.34 8.40
CA SER A 56 2.04 -1.52 8.24
C SER A 56 1.66 -2.20 9.56
N GLY A 57 2.44 -2.02 10.63
CA GLY A 57 2.08 -2.51 11.97
C GLY A 57 0.78 -1.91 12.49
N THR A 58 0.51 -0.64 12.19
CA THR A 58 -0.73 0.02 12.60
C THR A 58 -1.96 -0.62 11.94
N LEU A 59 -1.86 -1.12 10.72
CA LEU A 59 -2.95 -1.79 10.04
C LEU A 59 -3.42 -3.04 10.80
N PHE A 60 -2.49 -3.82 11.33
CA PHE A 60 -2.83 -4.99 12.16
C PHE A 60 -3.54 -4.60 13.44
N MET A 61 -3.07 -3.54 14.10
CA MET A 61 -3.71 -3.00 15.31
C MET A 61 -5.12 -2.48 15.02
N GLU A 62 -5.31 -1.83 13.87
CA GLU A 62 -6.62 -1.36 13.43
C GLU A 62 -7.56 -2.54 13.12
N PHE A 63 -7.09 -3.58 12.45
CA PHE A 63 -7.88 -4.78 12.19
C PHE A 63 -8.23 -5.54 13.48
N GLU A 64 -7.38 -5.51 14.48
CA GLU A 64 -7.65 -6.11 15.78
C GLU A 64 -8.72 -5.33 16.57
N LYS A 65 -8.70 -4.00 16.51
CA LYS A 65 -9.59 -3.12 17.30
C LYS A 65 -10.95 -2.91 16.65
N ASN A 66 -10.98 -2.68 15.34
CA ASN A 66 -12.19 -2.25 14.64
C ASN A 66 -13.04 -3.44 14.19
N ASP A 67 -14.36 -3.28 14.25
CA ASP A 67 -15.33 -4.26 13.75
C ASP A 67 -15.76 -3.98 12.30
N TYR A 68 -15.16 -2.98 11.68
CA TYR A 68 -15.42 -2.58 10.30
C TYR A 68 -14.12 -2.45 9.51
N THR A 69 -14.18 -2.78 8.21
CA THR A 69 -13.08 -2.60 7.28
C THR A 69 -13.58 -2.16 5.90
N PHE A 70 -12.67 -1.87 5.00
CA PHE A 70 -12.96 -1.42 3.65
C PHE A 70 -13.12 -2.60 2.68
N SER A 71 -13.79 -2.34 1.53
CA SER A 71 -14.06 -3.35 0.50
C SER A 71 -12.88 -3.69 -0.40
N GLY A 72 -11.87 -2.84 -0.44
CA GLY A 72 -10.67 -3.03 -1.26
C GLY A 72 -9.71 -4.03 -0.69
N GLY A 73 -8.50 -4.02 -1.23
CA GLY A 73 -7.42 -4.91 -0.83
C GLY A 73 -6.08 -4.40 -1.35
N THR A 74 -5.04 -5.16 -1.07
CA THR A 74 -3.68 -4.84 -1.51
C THR A 74 -2.86 -6.11 -1.67
N SER A 75 -1.67 -5.94 -2.24
CA SER A 75 -0.67 -6.99 -2.35
C SER A 75 0.21 -6.96 -1.11
N TYR A 76 0.50 -8.12 -0.55
CA TYR A 76 1.28 -8.28 0.67
C TYR A 76 2.57 -9.02 0.40
N VAL A 77 3.61 -8.71 1.17
CA VAL A 77 4.90 -9.41 1.14
C VAL A 77 5.49 -9.46 2.56
N ASP A 78 6.15 -10.57 2.91
CA ASP A 78 6.86 -10.68 4.19
C ASP A 78 8.16 -9.84 4.15
N VAL A 79 8.46 -9.13 5.22
CA VAL A 79 9.68 -8.31 5.35
C VAL A 79 10.96 -9.13 5.16
N ARG A 80 10.94 -10.41 5.55
CA ARG A 80 12.09 -11.32 5.40
C ARG A 80 12.34 -11.65 3.94
N ASP A 81 11.26 -11.85 3.16
CA ASP A 81 11.36 -12.11 1.72
C ASP A 81 11.90 -10.87 1.00
N VAL A 82 11.43 -9.66 1.37
CA VAL A 82 11.96 -8.41 0.81
C VAL A 82 13.46 -8.29 1.08
N ALA A 83 13.89 -8.53 2.32
CA ALA A 83 15.30 -8.46 2.68
C ALA A 83 16.15 -9.50 1.96
N GLN A 84 15.70 -10.75 1.94
CA GLN A 84 16.41 -11.84 1.28
C GLN A 84 16.55 -11.61 -0.22
N ILE A 85 15.45 -11.30 -0.92
CA ILE A 85 15.46 -11.05 -2.36
C ILE A 85 16.35 -9.86 -2.70
N SER A 86 16.28 -8.76 -1.92
CA SER A 86 17.13 -7.59 -2.15
C SER A 86 18.63 -7.95 -2.08
N ILE A 87 19.03 -8.75 -1.10
CA ILE A 87 20.41 -9.23 -0.96
C ILE A 87 20.79 -10.12 -2.15
N GLU A 88 19.94 -11.08 -2.50
CA GLU A 88 20.20 -12.00 -3.61
C GLU A 88 20.36 -11.29 -4.95
N LEU A 89 19.55 -10.27 -5.24
CA LEU A 89 19.69 -9.48 -6.46
C LEU A 89 21.04 -8.77 -6.54
N MET A 90 21.50 -8.22 -5.42
CA MET A 90 22.81 -7.57 -5.32
C MET A 90 23.96 -8.59 -5.49
N GLU A 91 23.92 -9.74 -4.81
CA GLU A 91 24.94 -10.77 -4.87
C GLU A 91 25.04 -11.41 -6.26
N LYS A 92 23.92 -11.56 -6.96
CA LYS A 92 23.86 -12.06 -8.34
C LYS A 92 24.21 -11.00 -9.39
N ASN A 93 24.55 -9.77 -8.97
CA ASN A 93 24.84 -8.63 -9.85
C ASN A 93 23.72 -8.32 -10.87
N ILE A 94 22.47 -8.47 -10.45
CA ILE A 94 21.31 -8.11 -11.27
C ILE A 94 21.06 -6.63 -11.09
N PHE A 95 21.58 -5.82 -12.02
CA PHE A 95 21.52 -4.37 -11.98
C PHE A 95 20.80 -3.80 -13.19
N GLY A 96 20.31 -2.57 -13.08
CA GLY A 96 19.58 -1.87 -14.13
C GLY A 96 18.13 -2.36 -14.30
N GLU A 97 17.61 -3.08 -13.31
CA GLU A 97 16.28 -3.70 -13.36
C GLU A 97 15.39 -3.21 -12.20
N ARG A 98 14.08 -3.35 -12.37
CA ARG A 98 13.06 -3.07 -11.37
C ARG A 98 12.22 -4.33 -11.14
N PHE A 99 11.97 -4.66 -9.88
CA PHE A 99 11.18 -5.83 -9.48
C PHE A 99 10.05 -5.44 -8.55
N ILE A 100 8.87 -5.98 -8.78
CA ILE A 100 7.75 -5.89 -7.85
C ILE A 100 7.80 -7.13 -6.94
N LEU A 101 7.82 -6.90 -5.62
CA LEU A 101 7.86 -7.99 -4.64
C LEU A 101 6.51 -8.15 -3.97
N ILE A 102 5.83 -9.24 -4.28
CA ILE A 102 4.56 -9.64 -3.65
C ILE A 102 4.55 -11.13 -3.36
N SER A 103 3.89 -11.52 -2.27
CA SER A 103 3.59 -12.92 -1.98
C SER A 103 2.16 -13.27 -2.39
N GLU A 104 1.21 -12.40 -2.07
CA GLU A 104 -0.20 -12.62 -2.40
C GLU A 104 -1.03 -11.33 -2.42
N ASN A 105 -2.10 -11.38 -3.20
CA ASN A 105 -3.10 -10.33 -3.27
C ASN A 105 -4.30 -10.70 -2.39
N LYS A 106 -4.62 -9.91 -1.35
CA LYS A 106 -5.75 -10.16 -0.44
C LYS A 106 -6.60 -8.92 -0.18
N LYS A 107 -7.89 -9.16 0.02
CA LYS A 107 -8.81 -8.11 0.49
C LYS A 107 -8.52 -7.78 1.96
N TYR A 108 -8.74 -6.53 2.33
CA TYR A 108 -8.63 -6.09 3.73
C TYR A 108 -9.54 -6.90 4.65
N GLN A 109 -10.75 -7.24 4.18
CA GLN A 109 -11.70 -8.05 4.95
C GLN A 109 -11.17 -9.46 5.25
N ASP A 110 -10.51 -10.10 4.30
CA ASP A 110 -9.99 -11.46 4.48
C ASP A 110 -8.86 -11.46 5.52
N VAL A 111 -7.95 -10.48 5.43
CA VAL A 111 -6.84 -10.32 6.40
C VAL A 111 -7.37 -9.98 7.79
N ALA A 112 -8.31 -9.03 7.88
CA ALA A 112 -8.92 -8.66 9.15
C ALA A 112 -9.66 -9.84 9.81
N ASN A 113 -10.43 -10.60 9.03
CA ASN A 113 -11.12 -11.79 9.52
C ASN A 113 -10.14 -12.87 10.00
N PHE A 114 -9.05 -13.09 9.28
CA PHE A 114 -8.01 -14.02 9.69
C PHE A 114 -7.38 -13.60 11.05
N ILE A 115 -7.06 -12.34 11.22
CA ILE A 115 -6.53 -11.80 12.48
C ILE A 115 -7.54 -11.97 13.61
N LYS A 116 -8.81 -11.57 13.40
CA LYS A 116 -9.89 -11.71 14.39
C LYS A 116 -10.09 -13.17 14.79
N GLN A 117 -10.09 -14.08 13.83
CA GLN A 117 -10.23 -15.52 14.07
C GLN A 117 -9.09 -16.05 14.95
N LYS A 118 -7.83 -15.67 14.67
CA LYS A 118 -6.66 -16.07 15.48
C LYS A 118 -6.73 -15.55 16.92
N LEU A 119 -7.41 -14.43 17.13
CA LEU A 119 -7.61 -13.81 18.43
C LEU A 119 -8.91 -14.26 19.12
N GLY A 120 -9.67 -15.19 18.54
CA GLY A 120 -10.95 -15.65 19.11
C GLY A 120 -12.05 -14.56 19.06
N LYS A 121 -11.93 -13.57 18.19
CA LYS A 121 -12.86 -12.45 18.04
C LYS A 121 -13.82 -12.68 16.85
N GLN A 122 -14.95 -11.97 16.85
CA GLN A 122 -15.88 -11.98 15.71
C GLN A 122 -15.25 -11.28 14.49
N GLY A 123 -15.63 -11.74 13.31
CA GLY A 123 -15.18 -11.15 12.04
C GLY A 123 -15.69 -9.74 11.83
N VAL A 124 -15.06 -9.04 10.87
CA VAL A 124 -15.35 -7.65 10.54
C VAL A 124 -16.47 -7.52 9.52
N LYS A 125 -17.20 -6.40 9.57
CA LYS A 125 -18.19 -5.98 8.58
C LYS A 125 -17.56 -4.97 7.61
N LEU A 126 -18.10 -4.91 6.39
CA LEU A 126 -17.70 -3.88 5.45
C LEU A 126 -18.35 -2.53 5.77
N VAL A 127 -17.57 -1.46 5.69
CA VAL A 127 -18.12 -0.09 5.69
C VAL A 127 -18.95 0.09 4.42
N PRO A 128 -20.23 0.52 4.52
CA PRO A 128 -21.05 0.75 3.34
C PRO A 128 -20.43 1.83 2.43
N ASN A 129 -20.33 1.52 1.14
CA ASN A 129 -19.74 2.44 0.15
C ASN A 129 -20.46 3.81 0.09
N GLY A 130 -21.76 3.83 0.38
CA GLY A 130 -22.53 5.07 0.48
C GLY A 130 -22.02 6.01 1.57
N LEU A 131 -21.66 5.46 2.74
CA LEU A 131 -21.13 6.23 3.86
C LEU A 131 -19.75 6.86 3.53
N LEU A 132 -18.90 6.12 2.81
CA LEU A 132 -17.60 6.64 2.37
C LEU A 132 -17.76 7.78 1.35
N LYS A 133 -18.68 7.64 0.39
CA LYS A 133 -18.96 8.68 -0.60
C LYS A 133 -19.54 9.95 0.04
N THR A 134 -20.43 9.80 1.03
CA THR A 134 -20.94 10.97 1.78
C THR A 134 -19.84 11.64 2.60
N GLY A 135 -18.91 10.89 3.17
CA GLY A 135 -17.73 11.42 3.85
C GLY A 135 -16.84 12.26 2.92
N VAL A 136 -16.57 11.78 1.70
CA VAL A 136 -15.84 12.56 0.68
C VAL A 136 -16.59 13.85 0.32
N PHE A 137 -17.91 13.79 0.13
CA PHE A 137 -18.71 14.95 -0.19
C PHE A 137 -18.69 15.99 0.95
N LEU A 138 -18.85 15.57 2.18
CA LEU A 138 -18.74 16.44 3.35
C LEU A 138 -17.33 17.06 3.49
N ASN A 139 -16.28 16.28 3.19
CA ASN A 139 -14.92 16.80 3.19
C ASN A 139 -14.71 17.90 2.13
N SER A 140 -15.33 17.79 0.97
CA SER A 140 -15.22 18.82 -0.08
C SER A 140 -15.81 20.16 0.36
N ILE A 141 -16.77 20.15 1.29
CA ILE A 141 -17.45 21.36 1.80
C ILE A 141 -16.80 21.86 3.10
N LEU A 142 -16.46 20.98 4.03
CA LEU A 142 -16.06 21.32 5.40
C LEU A 142 -14.59 20.94 5.73
N GLY A 143 -13.87 20.32 4.82
CA GLY A 143 -12.52 19.79 5.08
C GLY A 143 -11.47 20.87 5.38
N TRP A 144 -11.73 22.12 5.06
CA TRP A 144 -10.85 23.24 5.42
C TRP A 144 -10.99 23.65 6.90
N LEU A 145 -12.14 23.37 7.51
CA LEU A 145 -12.45 23.68 8.91
C LEU A 145 -12.05 22.57 9.88
N ILE A 146 -12.08 21.30 9.45
CA ILE A 146 -11.94 20.15 10.36
C ILE A 146 -10.77 19.30 9.90
N SER A 147 -9.63 19.39 10.61
CA SER A 147 -8.38 18.71 10.24
C SER A 147 -8.47 17.19 10.00
N PRO A 148 -9.22 16.39 10.80
CA PRO A 148 -9.38 14.96 10.55
C PRO A 148 -10.07 14.62 9.24
N LEU A 149 -10.94 15.50 8.71
CA LEU A 149 -11.62 15.27 7.44
C LEU A 149 -10.68 15.34 6.23
N LYS A 150 -9.52 15.99 6.34
CA LYS A 150 -8.53 16.07 5.25
C LYS A 150 -8.05 14.69 4.80
N MET A 151 -8.08 13.68 5.66
CA MET A 151 -7.71 12.30 5.32
C MET A 151 -8.77 11.59 4.50
N VAL A 152 -10.03 12.04 4.56
CA VAL A 152 -11.18 11.48 3.81
C VAL A 152 -11.31 12.22 2.48
N ASN A 153 -10.30 12.19 1.64
CA ASN A 153 -10.34 12.75 0.28
C ASN A 153 -10.63 11.65 -0.75
N LYS A 154 -10.98 12.07 -1.99
CA LYS A 154 -11.36 11.16 -3.08
C LYS A 154 -10.27 10.12 -3.36
N VAL A 155 -9.00 10.51 -3.41
CA VAL A 155 -7.86 9.63 -3.72
C VAL A 155 -7.68 8.57 -2.63
N ASN A 156 -7.71 8.99 -1.35
CA ASN A 156 -7.55 8.06 -0.23
C ASN A 156 -8.72 7.08 -0.11
N VAL A 157 -9.96 7.56 -0.31
CA VAL A 157 -11.15 6.69 -0.27
C VAL A 157 -11.15 5.72 -1.44
N GLN A 158 -10.78 6.17 -2.64
CA GLN A 158 -10.67 5.30 -3.80
C GLN A 158 -9.63 4.21 -3.58
N SER A 159 -8.46 4.52 -3.06
CA SER A 159 -7.38 3.55 -2.81
C SER A 159 -7.77 2.44 -1.82
N VAL A 160 -8.63 2.73 -0.83
CA VAL A 160 -9.10 1.72 0.14
C VAL A 160 -10.35 0.95 -0.33
N MET A 161 -11.04 1.44 -1.36
CA MET A 161 -12.20 0.77 -1.95
C MET A 161 -11.82 -0.14 -3.13
N GLU A 162 -10.75 0.19 -3.84
CA GLU A 162 -10.27 -0.57 -4.98
C GLU A 162 -9.39 -1.74 -4.56
N PHE A 163 -9.37 -2.76 -5.38
CA PHE A 163 -8.46 -3.89 -5.24
C PHE A 163 -7.69 -4.06 -6.54
N ASN A 164 -6.61 -3.31 -6.66
CA ASN A 164 -5.68 -3.44 -7.77
C ASN A 164 -4.74 -4.62 -7.49
N LYS A 165 -4.89 -5.67 -8.27
CA LYS A 165 -4.00 -6.83 -8.21
C LYS A 165 -2.71 -6.50 -8.93
N ILE A 166 -1.63 -6.93 -8.34
CA ILE A 166 -0.29 -6.93 -8.93
C ILE A 166 0.00 -8.36 -9.38
N SER A 167 0.60 -8.52 -10.51
CA SER A 167 1.00 -9.81 -11.10
C SER A 167 2.51 -9.92 -11.20
#